data_444e9d1694ea61fbadea68010e9860fd
#
_entry.id   444e9d1694ea61fbadea68010e9860fd
#
_cell.length_a   1.000
_cell.length_b   1.000
_cell.length_c   1.000
_cell.angle_alpha   90.00
_cell.angle_beta   90.00
_cell.angle_gamma   90.00
#
_symmetry.space_group_name_H-M   'P 1'
#
loop_
_entity.id
_entity.type
_entity.pdbx_description
1 polymer ?
#
loop_
_entity_poly.entity_id
_entity_poly.type
_entity_poly.pdbx_seq_one_letter_code
_entity_poly.pdbx_strand_id
1 'polypeptide(L)'
;MEIKVPQLSLVLLVGVSGSGKSTFAKKHFKKHEVVSSDICRGIVSNDENDQSATNDAFDVLKYIISKRLKNGLLTVVDATNVKAESRKALIRLAREFHTLPVAIVLDLPQRVCEDRNEERADRNFGRHVIRNQKLQLKRSIKGLKREGFRKMYILKSEEEVNNLTEIVREKLYNDKRELHGPFDIIGDIHGCYDETILLLKKLGYVISTVDNDGKNYGLAVHHPENRQVIFVGDLVDRGPNSPAVLKLAMSMVKSGSALCVPGNHDLKLQKKLNGKKVQLNHGLAETMEQLARGSAEFITDVKEFLYGLISHYILDDGKLAVAHAGIKEEMQGRGSG
;
A
#
# COMPACT_ATOMS: atom_id res chain seq x y z
N MET A 1 -20.30 5.17 5.49
CA MET A 1 -19.10 4.52 4.87
C MET A 1 -17.86 5.23 5.37
N GLU A 2 -16.82 4.52 5.77
CA GLU A 2 -15.54 5.09 6.20
C GLU A 2 -14.55 5.07 5.04
N ILE A 3 -13.88 6.19 4.76
CA ILE A 3 -12.81 6.28 3.76
C ILE A 3 -11.47 6.34 4.50
N LYS A 4 -10.60 5.37 4.24
CA LYS A 4 -9.26 5.25 4.83
C LYS A 4 -8.19 5.46 3.77
N VAL A 5 -7.34 6.46 3.96
CA VAL A 5 -6.30 6.84 3.01
C VAL A 5 -4.93 6.71 3.68
N PRO A 6 -3.96 5.98 3.10
CA PRO A 6 -2.60 5.93 3.65
C PRO A 6 -2.00 7.33 3.75
N GLN A 7 -1.24 7.59 4.82
CA GLN A 7 -0.59 8.89 5.04
C GLN A 7 0.31 9.30 3.87
N LEU A 8 0.96 8.33 3.24
CA LEU A 8 1.73 8.53 2.01
C LEU A 8 0.96 7.94 0.83
N SER A 9 0.16 8.78 0.19
CA SER A 9 -0.63 8.36 -0.98
C SER A 9 -0.82 9.48 -2.00
N LEU A 10 -1.04 9.08 -3.24
CA LEU A 10 -1.57 9.92 -4.30
C LEU A 10 -3.06 9.62 -4.45
N VAL A 11 -3.91 10.53 -4.01
CA VAL A 11 -5.37 10.39 -4.09
C VAL A 11 -5.87 11.03 -5.37
N LEU A 12 -6.48 10.25 -6.24
CA LEU A 12 -7.14 10.75 -7.44
C LEU A 12 -8.63 10.91 -7.17
N LEU A 13 -9.12 12.14 -7.21
CA LEU A 13 -10.56 12.38 -7.31
C LEU A 13 -10.99 12.10 -8.74
N VAL A 14 -12.01 11.28 -8.91
CA VAL A 14 -12.53 10.86 -10.22
C VAL A 14 -14.02 11.21 -10.28
N GLY A 15 -14.43 11.92 -11.34
CA GLY A 15 -15.82 12.29 -11.50
C GLY A 15 -16.00 13.35 -12.59
N VAL A 16 -17.21 13.47 -13.09
CA VAL A 16 -17.54 14.46 -14.15
C VAL A 16 -17.54 15.89 -13.61
N SER A 17 -17.53 16.87 -14.46
CA SER A 17 -17.77 18.28 -14.09
C SER A 17 -19.13 18.39 -13.36
N GLY A 18 -19.23 19.24 -12.35
CA GLY A 18 -20.43 19.33 -11.49
C GLY A 18 -20.59 18.21 -10.44
N SER A 19 -19.73 17.16 -10.40
CA SER A 19 -19.85 16.10 -9.39
C SER A 19 -19.41 16.50 -7.97
N GLY A 20 -18.90 17.71 -7.76
CA GLY A 20 -18.52 18.24 -6.45
C GLY A 20 -17.12 17.89 -5.98
N LYS A 21 -16.20 17.45 -6.87
CA LYS A 21 -14.80 17.07 -6.51
C LYS A 21 -14.06 18.17 -5.74
N SER A 22 -14.08 19.38 -6.23
CA SER A 22 -13.36 20.50 -5.61
C SER A 22 -13.93 20.86 -4.23
N THR A 23 -15.25 20.78 -4.07
CA THR A 23 -15.92 20.95 -2.77
C THR A 23 -15.54 19.82 -1.81
N PHE A 24 -15.55 18.58 -2.30
CA PHE A 24 -15.10 17.41 -1.55
C PHE A 24 -13.63 17.52 -1.12
N ALA A 25 -12.77 17.94 -2.05
CA ALA A 25 -11.35 18.17 -1.76
C ALA A 25 -11.16 19.22 -0.65
N LYS A 26 -11.83 20.36 -0.76
CA LYS A 26 -11.76 21.46 0.23
C LYS A 26 -12.30 21.05 1.60
N LYS A 27 -13.34 20.18 1.66
CA LYS A 27 -13.94 19.70 2.90
C LYS A 27 -13.04 18.72 3.65
N HIS A 28 -12.34 17.83 2.93
CA HIS A 28 -11.70 16.65 3.53
C HIS A 28 -10.16 16.67 3.52
N PHE A 29 -9.55 17.61 2.77
CA PHE A 29 -8.10 17.68 2.62
C PHE A 29 -7.59 19.11 2.90
N LYS A 30 -6.34 19.20 3.37
CA LYS A 30 -5.72 20.51 3.59
C LYS A 30 -5.47 21.21 2.25
N LYS A 31 -5.55 22.53 2.22
CA LYS A 31 -5.38 23.35 1.01
C LYS A 31 -4.13 22.95 0.19
N HIS A 32 -2.99 22.76 0.87
CA HIS A 32 -1.73 22.43 0.21
C HIS A 32 -1.59 20.96 -0.19
N GLU A 33 -2.50 20.08 0.20
CA GLU A 33 -2.53 18.68 -0.25
C GLU A 33 -3.18 18.57 -1.64
N VAL A 34 -4.01 19.54 -2.03
CA VAL A 34 -4.81 19.51 -3.25
C VAL A 34 -4.08 20.21 -4.39
N VAL A 35 -3.87 19.48 -5.48
CA VAL A 35 -3.33 19.98 -6.75
C VAL A 35 -4.45 19.93 -7.77
N SER A 36 -4.96 21.10 -8.18
CA SER A 36 -6.09 21.24 -9.11
C SER A 36 -5.61 21.48 -10.53
N SER A 37 -6.18 20.75 -11.50
CA SER A 37 -5.91 20.96 -12.92
C SER A 37 -6.38 22.34 -13.41
N ASP A 38 -7.45 22.87 -12.82
CA ASP A 38 -7.99 24.15 -13.19
C ASP A 38 -7.10 25.30 -12.67
N ILE A 39 -6.63 25.21 -11.42
CA ILE A 39 -5.64 26.15 -10.88
C ILE A 39 -4.35 26.12 -11.70
N CYS A 40 -3.85 24.94 -12.06
CA CYS A 40 -2.65 24.82 -12.91
C CYS A 40 -2.88 25.49 -14.28
N ARG A 41 -4.09 25.37 -14.83
CA ARG A 41 -4.45 26.04 -16.09
C ARG A 41 -4.42 27.57 -15.93
N GLY A 42 -5.03 28.09 -14.87
CA GLY A 42 -4.95 29.52 -14.55
C GLY A 42 -3.51 30.05 -14.39
N ILE A 43 -2.62 29.23 -13.81
CA ILE A 43 -1.19 29.59 -13.66
C ILE A 43 -0.49 29.72 -15.02
N VAL A 44 -0.82 28.88 -16.01
CA VAL A 44 -0.12 28.87 -17.32
C VAL A 44 -0.78 29.78 -18.36
N SER A 45 -2.07 30.14 -18.22
CA SER A 45 -2.81 30.93 -19.23
C SER A 45 -3.53 32.17 -18.67
N ASN A 46 -3.43 32.43 -17.36
CA ASN A 46 -4.25 33.44 -16.64
C ASN A 46 -5.78 33.21 -16.71
N ASP A 47 -6.22 32.04 -17.21
CA ASP A 47 -7.63 31.65 -17.27
C ASP A 47 -7.81 30.17 -16.95
N GLU A 48 -8.51 29.85 -15.87
CA GLU A 48 -8.82 28.48 -15.46
C GLU A 48 -9.71 27.74 -16.49
N ASN A 49 -10.36 28.46 -17.40
CA ASN A 49 -11.26 27.93 -18.40
C ASN A 49 -10.60 27.71 -19.78
N ASP A 50 -9.41 28.21 -20.01
CA ASP A 50 -8.69 28.06 -21.27
C ASP A 50 -8.33 26.60 -21.55
N GLN A 51 -9.16 25.94 -22.37
CA GLN A 51 -8.94 24.52 -22.71
C GLN A 51 -7.74 24.31 -23.63
N SER A 52 -7.23 25.33 -24.30
CA SER A 52 -6.04 25.24 -25.15
C SER A 52 -4.77 24.98 -24.33
N ALA A 53 -4.71 25.52 -23.12
CA ALA A 53 -3.60 25.34 -22.15
C ALA A 53 -3.66 24.03 -21.36
N THR A 54 -4.54 23.08 -21.72
CA THR A 54 -4.74 21.85 -20.93
C THR A 54 -3.48 21.01 -20.82
N ASN A 55 -2.68 20.86 -21.88
CA ASN A 55 -1.46 20.05 -21.85
C ASN A 55 -0.42 20.66 -20.91
N ASP A 56 -0.17 21.94 -21.01
CA ASP A 56 0.78 22.67 -20.17
C ASP A 56 0.34 22.65 -18.70
N ALA A 57 -0.96 22.83 -18.45
CA ALA A 57 -1.54 22.69 -17.10
C ALA A 57 -1.28 21.30 -16.49
N PHE A 58 -1.42 20.23 -17.29
CA PHE A 58 -1.13 18.87 -16.82
C PHE A 58 0.35 18.63 -16.61
N ASP A 59 1.25 19.25 -17.32
CA ASP A 59 2.69 19.14 -17.10
C ASP A 59 3.09 19.85 -15.81
N VAL A 60 2.57 21.06 -15.55
CA VAL A 60 2.73 21.75 -14.26
C VAL A 60 2.15 20.92 -13.12
N LEU A 61 0.95 20.35 -13.28
CA LEU A 61 0.31 19.48 -12.30
C LEU A 61 1.19 18.27 -11.96
N LYS A 62 1.69 17.55 -12.95
CA LYS A 62 2.61 16.41 -12.74
C LYS A 62 3.90 16.83 -12.04
N TYR A 63 4.46 17.99 -12.42
CA TYR A 63 5.65 18.53 -11.79
C TYR A 63 5.44 18.79 -10.29
N ILE A 64 4.35 19.47 -9.92
CA ILE A 64 4.00 19.75 -8.52
C ILE A 64 3.81 18.42 -7.76
N ILE A 65 3.05 17.48 -8.34
CA ILE A 65 2.83 16.15 -7.75
C ILE A 65 4.17 15.47 -7.50
N SER A 66 5.08 15.44 -8.48
CA SER A 66 6.38 14.78 -8.35
C SER A 66 7.20 15.34 -7.18
N LYS A 67 7.22 16.67 -7.02
CA LYS A 67 7.92 17.33 -5.90
C LYS A 67 7.29 16.99 -4.55
N ARG A 68 5.96 16.96 -4.48
CA ARG A 68 5.25 16.61 -3.25
C ARG A 68 5.48 15.14 -2.86
N LEU A 69 5.38 14.22 -3.83
CA LEU A 69 5.63 12.80 -3.60
C LEU A 69 7.08 12.53 -3.23
N LYS A 70 8.04 13.23 -3.87
CA LYS A 70 9.45 13.17 -3.47
C LYS A 70 9.65 13.52 -2.00
N ASN A 71 8.94 14.53 -1.51
CA ASN A 71 9.00 14.96 -0.11
C ASN A 71 8.10 14.13 0.85
N GLY A 72 7.57 12.98 0.42
CA GLY A 72 6.75 12.12 1.26
C GLY A 72 5.40 12.72 1.68
N LEU A 73 4.85 13.64 0.88
CA LEU A 73 3.61 14.35 1.20
C LEU A 73 2.40 13.73 0.52
N LEU A 74 1.35 13.47 1.30
CA LEU A 74 0.04 13.13 0.76
C LEU A 74 -0.38 14.17 -0.27
N THR A 75 -0.81 13.71 -1.43
CA THR A 75 -1.19 14.60 -2.55
C THR A 75 -2.53 14.17 -3.13
N VAL A 76 -3.42 15.13 -3.34
CA VAL A 76 -4.75 14.92 -3.90
C VAL A 76 -4.83 15.59 -5.26
N VAL A 77 -5.24 14.87 -6.28
CA VAL A 77 -5.41 15.39 -7.64
C VAL A 77 -6.88 15.74 -7.86
N ASP A 78 -7.18 17.02 -7.94
CA ASP A 78 -8.50 17.53 -8.29
C ASP A 78 -8.56 17.81 -9.81
N ALA A 79 -8.98 16.78 -10.53
CA ALA A 79 -9.25 16.83 -11.97
C ALA A 79 -10.40 15.86 -12.27
N THR A 80 -10.95 15.88 -13.48
CA THR A 80 -12.04 14.95 -13.83
C THR A 80 -11.61 13.49 -13.78
N ASN A 81 -10.40 13.19 -14.25
CA ASN A 81 -9.76 11.86 -14.22
C ASN A 81 -10.67 10.73 -14.77
N VAL A 82 -11.61 11.06 -15.66
CA VAL A 82 -12.57 10.08 -16.20
C VAL A 82 -11.94 9.14 -17.22
N LYS A 83 -10.86 9.57 -17.88
CA LYS A 83 -10.12 8.77 -18.86
C LYS A 83 -9.09 7.87 -18.16
N ALA A 84 -9.03 6.60 -18.56
CA ALA A 84 -8.07 5.63 -18.01
C ALA A 84 -6.61 6.04 -18.27
N GLU A 85 -6.32 6.64 -19.44
CA GLU A 85 -4.98 7.07 -19.82
C GLU A 85 -4.43 8.13 -18.86
N SER A 86 -5.26 9.12 -18.49
CA SER A 86 -4.88 10.16 -17.54
C SER A 86 -4.55 9.57 -16.16
N ARG A 87 -5.37 8.63 -15.69
CA ARG A 87 -5.13 7.94 -14.41
C ARG A 87 -3.87 7.08 -14.43
N LYS A 88 -3.63 6.34 -15.53
CA LYS A 88 -2.43 5.50 -15.70
C LYS A 88 -1.14 6.31 -15.59
N ALA A 89 -1.11 7.52 -16.18
CA ALA A 89 0.05 8.41 -16.07
C ALA A 89 0.32 8.81 -14.62
N LEU A 90 -0.72 9.17 -13.85
CA LEU A 90 -0.62 9.54 -12.45
C LEU A 90 -0.27 8.35 -11.55
N ILE A 91 -0.81 7.17 -11.83
CA ILE A 91 -0.45 5.93 -11.12
C ILE A 91 1.02 5.58 -11.35
N ARG A 92 1.52 5.73 -12.59
CA ARG A 92 2.94 5.53 -12.89
C ARG A 92 3.81 6.48 -12.07
N LEU A 93 3.45 7.76 -12.05
CA LEU A 93 4.15 8.76 -11.25
C LEU A 93 4.15 8.41 -9.76
N ALA A 94 3.01 7.95 -9.20
CA ALA A 94 2.96 7.49 -7.82
C ALA A 94 3.94 6.33 -7.56
N ARG A 95 4.01 5.37 -8.47
CA ARG A 95 4.92 4.20 -8.36
C ARG A 95 6.39 4.59 -8.44
N GLU A 96 6.75 5.56 -9.28
CA GLU A 96 8.12 6.09 -9.37
C GLU A 96 8.61 6.64 -8.01
N PHE A 97 7.69 7.14 -7.19
CA PHE A 97 7.99 7.63 -5.84
C PHE A 97 7.58 6.65 -4.73
N HIS A 98 7.33 5.37 -5.04
CA HIS A 98 6.90 4.35 -4.07
C HIS A 98 5.72 4.81 -3.19
N THR A 99 4.77 5.52 -3.80
CA THR A 99 3.59 6.09 -3.15
C THR A 99 2.34 5.30 -3.58
N LEU A 100 1.43 5.08 -2.63
CA LEU A 100 0.24 4.27 -2.87
C LEU A 100 -0.85 5.09 -3.59
N PRO A 101 -1.28 4.71 -4.81
CA PRO A 101 -2.38 5.37 -5.48
C PRO A 101 -3.73 4.95 -4.89
N VAL A 102 -4.59 5.94 -4.62
CA VAL A 102 -5.96 5.76 -4.11
C VAL A 102 -6.94 6.47 -5.04
N ALA A 103 -8.07 5.85 -5.35
CA ALA A 103 -9.14 6.50 -6.12
C ALA A 103 -10.35 6.77 -5.21
N ILE A 104 -10.87 8.01 -5.27
CA ILE A 104 -12.16 8.38 -4.71
C ILE A 104 -13.03 8.85 -5.89
N VAL A 105 -14.03 8.05 -6.21
CA VAL A 105 -14.90 8.26 -7.37
C VAL A 105 -16.22 8.85 -6.92
N LEU A 106 -16.55 10.02 -7.45
CA LEU A 106 -17.84 10.69 -7.27
C LEU A 106 -18.71 10.38 -8.50
N ASP A 107 -19.42 9.25 -8.46
CA ASP A 107 -20.27 8.76 -9.57
C ASP A 107 -21.73 9.17 -9.40
N LEU A 108 -21.96 10.47 -9.17
CA LEU A 108 -23.29 11.05 -8.93
C LEU A 108 -24.20 10.97 -10.18
N PRO A 109 -25.54 11.02 -10.01
CA PRO A 109 -26.47 11.07 -11.12
C PRO A 109 -26.15 12.20 -12.09
N GLN A 110 -26.30 11.95 -13.40
CA GLN A 110 -25.94 12.92 -14.43
C GLN A 110 -26.70 14.26 -14.27
N ARG A 111 -28.02 14.19 -13.96
CA ARG A 111 -28.85 15.36 -13.75
C ARG A 111 -28.31 16.29 -12.66
N VAL A 112 -27.92 15.72 -11.51
CA VAL A 112 -27.30 16.48 -10.41
C VAL A 112 -26.05 17.23 -10.87
N CYS A 113 -25.22 16.57 -11.68
CA CYS A 113 -24.00 17.20 -12.20
C CYS A 113 -24.27 18.29 -13.23
N GLU A 114 -25.32 18.13 -14.05
CA GLU A 114 -25.78 19.12 -15.01
C GLU A 114 -26.36 20.35 -14.30
N ASP A 115 -27.27 20.17 -13.36
CA ASP A 115 -27.91 21.25 -12.58
C ASP A 115 -26.84 22.09 -11.86
N ARG A 116 -25.90 21.42 -11.13
CA ARG A 116 -24.79 22.11 -10.46
C ARG A 116 -23.83 22.82 -11.41
N ASN A 117 -23.66 22.33 -12.63
CA ASN A 117 -22.80 22.98 -13.60
C ASN A 117 -23.49 24.25 -14.18
N GLU A 118 -24.81 24.23 -14.32
CA GLU A 118 -25.59 25.39 -14.79
C GLU A 118 -25.63 26.51 -13.75
N GLU A 119 -25.64 26.16 -12.45
CA GLU A 119 -25.63 27.13 -11.35
C GLU A 119 -24.26 27.82 -11.14
N ARG A 120 -23.21 27.33 -11.78
CA ARG A 120 -21.86 27.90 -11.64
C ARG A 120 -21.72 29.19 -12.43
N ALA A 121 -21.37 30.27 -11.73
CA ALA A 121 -21.14 31.59 -12.37
C ALA A 121 -19.76 31.67 -13.07
N ASP A 122 -18.77 30.92 -12.56
CA ASP A 122 -17.38 30.97 -13.01
C ASP A 122 -17.08 30.07 -14.21
N ARG A 123 -17.93 29.06 -14.46
CA ARG A 123 -17.67 28.05 -15.48
C ARG A 123 -18.91 27.25 -15.83
N ASN A 124 -19.31 27.34 -17.07
CA ASN A 124 -20.45 26.57 -17.57
C ASN A 124 -20.06 25.78 -18.81
N PHE A 125 -20.07 24.45 -18.66
CA PHE A 125 -19.91 23.53 -19.79
C PHE A 125 -21.27 23.15 -20.33
N GLY A 126 -21.40 23.08 -21.65
CA GLY A 126 -22.62 22.54 -22.25
C GLY A 126 -22.94 21.12 -21.74
N ARG A 127 -24.22 20.81 -21.60
CA ARG A 127 -24.67 19.44 -21.09
C ARG A 127 -24.06 18.30 -21.86
N HIS A 128 -23.70 18.46 -23.13
CA HIS A 128 -23.05 17.44 -23.94
C HIS A 128 -21.66 17.05 -23.41
N VAL A 129 -20.92 17.98 -22.80
CA VAL A 129 -19.60 17.72 -22.19
C VAL A 129 -19.76 16.80 -21.00
N ILE A 130 -20.70 17.10 -20.10
CA ILE A 130 -20.98 16.29 -18.91
C ILE A 130 -21.45 14.91 -19.31
N ARG A 131 -22.33 14.81 -20.29
CA ARG A 131 -22.82 13.53 -20.85
C ARG A 131 -21.65 12.67 -21.38
N ASN A 132 -20.75 13.27 -22.15
CA ASN A 132 -19.59 12.57 -22.68
C ASN A 132 -18.63 12.11 -21.58
N GLN A 133 -18.39 12.95 -20.59
CA GLN A 133 -17.60 12.58 -19.41
C GLN A 133 -18.25 11.43 -18.63
N LYS A 134 -19.57 11.43 -18.48
CA LYS A 134 -20.31 10.37 -17.79
C LYS A 134 -20.22 9.03 -18.53
N LEU A 135 -20.32 9.06 -19.86
CA LEU A 135 -20.12 7.86 -20.69
C LEU A 135 -18.69 7.31 -20.55
N GLN A 136 -17.69 8.19 -20.55
CA GLN A 136 -16.29 7.79 -20.34
C GLN A 136 -16.09 7.18 -18.95
N LEU A 137 -16.63 7.80 -17.90
CA LEU A 137 -16.56 7.29 -16.53
C LEU A 137 -17.21 5.90 -16.45
N LYS A 138 -18.45 5.74 -16.98
CA LYS A 138 -19.18 4.47 -16.98
C LYS A 138 -18.40 3.34 -17.67
N ARG A 139 -17.72 3.66 -18.78
CA ARG A 139 -16.88 2.67 -19.50
C ARG A 139 -15.62 2.30 -18.73
N SER A 140 -14.99 3.26 -18.07
CA SER A 140 -13.70 3.07 -17.40
C SER A 140 -13.82 2.57 -15.95
N ILE A 141 -14.93 2.83 -15.26
CA ILE A 141 -15.08 2.47 -13.84
C ILE A 141 -14.96 0.97 -13.56
N LYS A 142 -15.43 0.13 -14.50
CA LYS A 142 -15.30 -1.34 -14.40
C LYS A 142 -13.84 -1.82 -14.43
N GLY A 143 -12.97 -1.04 -15.08
CA GLY A 143 -11.55 -1.32 -15.21
C GLY A 143 -10.67 -0.82 -14.06
N LEU A 144 -11.17 0.09 -13.23
CA LEU A 144 -10.42 0.75 -12.15
C LEU A 144 -9.65 -0.22 -11.25
N LYS A 145 -10.28 -1.35 -10.86
CA LYS A 145 -9.64 -2.38 -10.03
C LYS A 145 -8.36 -2.96 -10.65
N ARG A 146 -8.24 -2.94 -11.98
CA ARG A 146 -7.09 -3.47 -12.72
C ARG A 146 -6.05 -2.41 -13.06
N GLU A 147 -6.32 -1.14 -12.80
CA GLU A 147 -5.40 -0.02 -13.09
C GLU A 147 -4.26 0.06 -12.09
N GLY A 148 -4.41 -0.57 -10.91
CA GLY A 148 -3.36 -0.67 -9.89
C GLY A 148 -3.53 0.31 -8.73
N PHE A 149 -4.73 0.77 -8.45
CA PHE A 149 -5.05 1.48 -7.21
C PHE A 149 -4.95 0.53 -6.01
N ARG A 150 -4.35 1.01 -4.91
CA ARG A 150 -4.27 0.26 -3.65
C ARG A 150 -5.63 0.20 -2.95
N LYS A 151 -6.35 1.33 -2.93
CA LYS A 151 -7.71 1.44 -2.40
C LYS A 151 -8.59 2.20 -3.38
N MET A 152 -9.87 1.88 -3.38
CA MET A 152 -10.83 2.51 -4.27
C MET A 152 -12.18 2.64 -3.56
N TYR A 153 -12.73 3.86 -3.59
CA TYR A 153 -14.03 4.19 -3.02
C TYR A 153 -14.91 4.79 -4.10
N ILE A 154 -16.17 4.39 -4.15
CA ILE A 154 -17.15 4.89 -5.12
C ILE A 154 -18.35 5.42 -4.36
N LEU A 155 -18.59 6.71 -4.46
CA LEU A 155 -19.74 7.43 -3.90
C LEU A 155 -20.74 7.68 -5.02
N LYS A 156 -21.97 7.15 -4.87
CA LYS A 156 -22.98 7.13 -5.94
C LYS A 156 -24.11 8.12 -5.73
N SER A 157 -24.24 8.67 -4.52
CA SER A 157 -25.30 9.61 -4.18
C SER A 157 -24.76 10.83 -3.44
N GLU A 158 -25.55 11.91 -3.45
CA GLU A 158 -25.26 13.10 -2.64
C GLU A 158 -25.28 12.79 -1.15
N GLU A 159 -26.16 11.90 -0.74
CA GLU A 159 -26.24 11.43 0.65
C GLU A 159 -24.95 10.74 1.09
N GLU A 160 -24.41 9.84 0.28
CA GLU A 160 -23.11 9.17 0.58
C GLU A 160 -21.98 10.18 0.70
N VAL A 161 -21.96 11.24 -0.16
CA VAL A 161 -20.95 12.30 -0.10
C VAL A 161 -21.13 13.18 1.14
N ASN A 162 -22.37 13.53 1.47
CA ASN A 162 -22.66 14.43 2.60
C ASN A 162 -22.47 13.76 3.96
N ASN A 163 -22.83 12.47 4.05
CA ASN A 163 -22.69 11.66 5.27
C ASN A 163 -21.24 11.27 5.56
N LEU A 164 -20.31 11.52 4.63
CA LEU A 164 -18.91 11.37 4.93
C LEU A 164 -18.42 12.54 5.81
N THR A 165 -18.13 12.24 7.06
CA THR A 165 -17.68 13.23 8.05
C THR A 165 -16.18 13.46 7.97
N GLU A 166 -15.40 12.37 7.83
CA GLU A 166 -13.95 12.41 7.87
C GLU A 166 -13.33 11.35 6.96
N ILE A 167 -12.12 11.65 6.47
CA ILE A 167 -11.22 10.69 5.82
C ILE A 167 -10.12 10.35 6.80
N VAL A 168 -10.11 9.09 7.27
CA VAL A 168 -9.12 8.59 8.22
C VAL A 168 -7.76 8.43 7.52
N ARG A 169 -6.71 8.99 8.13
CA ARG A 169 -5.33 8.84 7.69
C ARG A 169 -4.72 7.62 8.35
N GLU A 170 -4.41 6.59 7.58
CA GLU A 170 -3.78 5.38 8.09
C GLU A 170 -2.25 5.47 8.00
N LYS A 171 -1.56 5.05 9.05
CA LYS A 171 -0.12 4.80 8.97
C LYS A 171 0.16 3.70 7.94
N LEU A 172 1.31 3.74 7.31
CA LEU A 172 1.78 2.63 6.49
C LEU A 172 2.11 1.43 7.39
N TYR A 173 1.92 0.22 6.88
CA TYR A 173 2.18 -1.02 7.64
C TYR A 173 3.63 -1.14 8.11
N ASN A 174 4.57 -0.53 7.39
CA ASN A 174 5.99 -0.48 7.73
C ASN A 174 6.36 0.64 8.71
N ASP A 175 5.45 1.57 9.01
CA ASP A 175 5.66 2.63 9.99
C ASP A 175 5.33 2.11 11.39
N LYS A 176 6.38 1.69 12.09
CA LYS A 176 6.37 1.18 13.47
C LYS A 176 7.24 2.03 14.40
N ARG A 177 7.28 3.35 14.14
CA ARG A 177 8.08 4.30 14.92
C ARG A 177 7.76 4.28 16.41
N GLU A 178 6.57 3.84 16.79
CA GLU A 178 6.15 3.67 18.19
C GLU A 178 6.82 2.50 18.91
N LEU A 179 7.48 1.59 18.20
CA LEU A 179 8.23 0.49 18.79
C LEU A 179 9.69 0.91 19.02
N HIS A 180 10.09 0.97 20.29
CA HIS A 180 11.41 1.46 20.71
C HIS A 180 12.37 0.35 21.14
N GLY A 181 11.93 -0.91 21.08
CA GLY A 181 12.74 -2.07 21.52
C GLY A 181 12.71 -2.29 23.05
N PRO A 182 13.67 -3.03 23.57
CA PRO A 182 14.87 -3.52 22.88
C PRO A 182 14.59 -4.59 21.81
N PHE A 183 15.38 -4.56 20.73
CA PHE A 183 15.25 -5.49 19.62
C PHE A 183 16.45 -6.43 19.52
N ASP A 184 16.18 -7.69 19.14
CA ASP A 184 17.18 -8.68 18.70
C ASP A 184 17.01 -8.90 17.20
N ILE A 185 17.96 -8.40 16.40
CA ILE A 185 17.89 -8.48 14.94
C ILE A 185 18.64 -9.72 14.49
N ILE A 186 17.91 -10.68 13.88
CA ILE A 186 18.44 -11.97 13.45
C ILE A 186 18.46 -11.99 11.91
N GLY A 187 19.64 -12.22 11.34
CA GLY A 187 19.88 -12.33 9.90
C GLY A 187 19.37 -13.62 9.29
N ASP A 188 20.01 -14.04 8.20
CA ASP A 188 19.65 -15.20 7.41
C ASP A 188 19.63 -16.48 8.25
N ILE A 189 18.51 -17.19 8.26
CA ILE A 189 18.31 -18.43 9.04
C ILE A 189 18.46 -19.67 8.18
N HIS A 190 17.98 -19.61 6.95
CA HIS A 190 18.15 -20.66 5.95
C HIS A 190 17.79 -22.07 6.47
N GLY A 191 16.63 -22.25 7.08
CA GLY A 191 16.17 -23.57 7.53
C GLY A 191 16.94 -24.17 8.72
N CYS A 192 17.84 -23.43 9.37
CA CYS A 192 18.62 -23.83 10.52
C CYS A 192 17.80 -23.64 11.81
N TYR A 193 16.82 -24.52 12.02
CA TYR A 193 15.87 -24.42 13.13
C TYR A 193 16.54 -24.60 14.50
N ASP A 194 17.36 -25.64 14.66
CA ASP A 194 17.96 -25.98 15.96
C ASP A 194 18.92 -24.89 16.44
N GLU A 195 19.71 -24.34 15.52
CA GLU A 195 20.61 -23.21 15.78
C GLU A 195 19.84 -21.97 16.16
N THR A 196 18.71 -21.72 15.50
CA THR A 196 17.81 -20.57 15.81
C THR A 196 17.22 -20.72 17.22
N ILE A 197 16.78 -21.92 17.60
CA ILE A 197 16.28 -22.20 18.95
C ILE A 197 17.37 -22.00 20.00
N LEU A 198 18.60 -22.46 19.72
CA LEU A 198 19.75 -22.27 20.63
C LEU A 198 20.08 -20.77 20.76
N LEU A 199 20.07 -20.03 19.67
CA LEU A 199 20.30 -18.60 19.69
C LEU A 199 19.25 -17.86 20.53
N LEU A 200 17.95 -18.13 20.30
CA LEU A 200 16.87 -17.54 21.05
C LEU A 200 16.98 -17.80 22.55
N LYS A 201 17.28 -19.05 22.94
CA LYS A 201 17.53 -19.39 24.36
C LYS A 201 18.72 -18.63 24.94
N LYS A 202 19.82 -18.51 24.17
CA LYS A 202 21.00 -17.75 24.59
C LYS A 202 20.70 -16.23 24.75
N LEU A 203 19.79 -15.70 23.95
CA LEU A 203 19.32 -14.32 24.07
C LEU A 203 18.31 -14.12 25.21
N GLY A 204 17.91 -15.19 25.93
CA GLY A 204 17.01 -15.13 27.07
C GLY A 204 15.54 -15.36 26.76
N TYR A 205 15.21 -15.77 25.53
CA TYR A 205 13.82 -16.11 25.19
C TYR A 205 13.40 -17.44 25.82
N VAL A 206 12.19 -17.43 26.36
CA VAL A 206 11.52 -18.62 26.87
C VAL A 206 10.70 -19.22 25.72
N ILE A 207 10.98 -20.50 25.44
CA ILE A 207 10.28 -21.25 24.40
C ILE A 207 9.52 -22.37 25.07
N SER A 208 8.22 -22.42 24.92
CA SER A 208 7.35 -23.44 25.49
C SER A 208 6.46 -24.06 24.41
N THR A 209 6.12 -25.34 24.65
CA THR A 209 5.11 -26.02 23.85
C THR A 209 3.75 -25.68 24.43
N VAL A 210 2.80 -25.33 23.56
CA VAL A 210 1.42 -24.98 23.92
C VAL A 210 0.47 -25.80 23.05
N ASP A 211 -0.79 -25.86 23.47
CA ASP A 211 -1.81 -26.52 22.63
C ASP A 211 -1.87 -25.83 21.26
N ASN A 212 -1.88 -26.66 20.23
CA ASN A 212 -1.97 -26.15 18.86
C ASN A 212 -3.42 -25.70 18.59
N ASP A 213 -3.64 -24.40 18.66
CA ASP A 213 -4.94 -23.77 18.34
C ASP A 213 -5.11 -23.47 16.84
N GLY A 214 -4.26 -24.06 15.99
CA GLY A 214 -4.18 -23.77 14.55
C GLY A 214 -3.53 -22.42 14.23
N LYS A 215 -3.03 -21.72 15.25
CA LYS A 215 -2.48 -20.37 15.10
C LYS A 215 -1.01 -20.26 15.52
N ASN A 216 -0.59 -21.05 16.47
CA ASN A 216 0.73 -20.98 17.11
C ASN A 216 1.66 -22.16 16.75
N TYR A 217 1.18 -23.10 15.93
CA TYR A 217 1.91 -24.34 15.56
C TYR A 217 2.51 -25.10 16.74
N GLY A 218 1.89 -25.00 17.92
CA GLY A 218 2.33 -25.62 19.15
C GLY A 218 3.51 -24.91 19.84
N LEU A 219 3.85 -23.67 19.45
CA LEU A 219 4.97 -22.92 19.98
C LEU A 219 4.53 -21.58 20.57
N ALA A 220 5.01 -21.25 21.77
CA ALA A 220 4.96 -19.92 22.34
C ALA A 220 6.40 -19.46 22.66
N VAL A 221 6.74 -18.27 22.19
CA VAL A 221 8.07 -17.67 22.38
C VAL A 221 7.90 -16.24 22.90
N HIS A 222 8.50 -15.95 24.04
CA HIS A 222 8.47 -14.62 24.63
C HIS A 222 9.79 -14.35 25.38
N HIS A 223 10.08 -13.05 25.58
CA HIS A 223 11.21 -12.64 26.40
C HIS A 223 10.69 -11.99 27.70
N PRO A 224 11.25 -12.35 28.89
CA PRO A 224 10.79 -11.79 30.17
C PRO A 224 10.88 -10.26 30.27
N GLU A 225 11.84 -9.67 29.57
CA GLU A 225 12.03 -8.20 29.50
C GLU A 225 11.35 -7.57 28.30
N ASN A 226 10.36 -8.23 27.67
CA ASN A 226 9.65 -7.75 26.47
C ASN A 226 10.56 -7.38 25.30
N ARG A 227 11.72 -8.03 25.15
CA ARG A 227 12.54 -7.89 23.96
C ARG A 227 11.78 -8.48 22.76
N GLN A 228 11.94 -7.89 21.60
CA GLN A 228 11.28 -8.32 20.37
C GLN A 228 12.28 -8.72 19.30
N VAL A 229 12.06 -9.87 18.67
CA VAL A 229 12.88 -10.32 17.54
C VAL A 229 12.49 -9.59 16.27
N ILE A 230 13.48 -9.28 15.43
CA ILE A 230 13.25 -8.85 14.03
C ILE A 230 14.01 -9.84 13.14
N PHE A 231 13.26 -10.70 12.46
CA PHE A 231 13.82 -11.59 11.43
C PHE A 231 14.06 -10.79 10.15
N VAL A 232 15.29 -10.83 9.65
CA VAL A 232 15.69 -10.05 8.48
C VAL A 232 15.50 -10.83 7.17
N GLY A 233 14.69 -11.89 7.19
CA GLY A 233 14.38 -12.70 6.02
C GLY A 233 15.34 -13.85 5.77
N ASP A 234 15.27 -14.44 4.58
CA ASP A 234 15.94 -15.67 4.18
C ASP A 234 15.74 -16.79 5.21
N LEU A 235 14.46 -17.01 5.56
CA LEU A 235 14.04 -18.04 6.52
C LEU A 235 14.23 -19.44 5.97
N VAL A 236 14.16 -19.59 4.65
CA VAL A 236 14.08 -20.88 3.94
C VAL A 236 15.32 -21.15 3.10
N ASP A 237 15.35 -22.34 2.51
CA ASP A 237 16.38 -22.87 1.64
C ASP A 237 17.70 -23.24 2.38
N ARG A 238 18.52 -24.07 1.75
CA ARG A 238 19.87 -24.53 2.17
C ARG A 238 19.90 -25.45 3.42
N GLY A 239 19.19 -25.10 4.47
CA GLY A 239 19.23 -25.82 5.73
C GLY A 239 18.23 -26.96 5.84
N PRO A 240 18.33 -27.74 6.93
CA PRO A 240 17.67 -29.05 7.04
C PRO A 240 16.15 -28.92 7.30
N ASN A 241 15.64 -27.81 7.84
CA ASN A 241 14.26 -27.75 8.32
C ASN A 241 13.58 -26.39 8.12
N SER A 242 13.39 -26.00 6.86
CA SER A 242 12.64 -24.77 6.51
C SER A 242 11.19 -24.77 7.08
N PRO A 243 10.43 -25.88 7.10
CA PRO A 243 9.09 -25.87 7.70
C PRO A 243 9.06 -25.51 9.18
N ALA A 244 10.03 -25.99 9.98
CA ALA A 244 10.10 -25.67 11.40
C ALA A 244 10.45 -24.19 11.64
N VAL A 245 11.38 -23.63 10.85
CA VAL A 245 11.70 -22.19 10.89
C VAL A 245 10.48 -21.35 10.52
N LEU A 246 9.73 -21.72 9.47
CA LEU A 246 8.50 -21.02 9.10
C LEU A 246 7.46 -21.07 10.21
N LYS A 247 7.22 -22.23 10.84
CA LYS A 247 6.30 -22.35 11.99
C LYS A 247 6.71 -21.45 13.14
N LEU A 248 8.00 -21.42 13.47
CA LEU A 248 8.55 -20.55 14.51
C LEU A 248 8.32 -19.08 14.19
N ALA A 249 8.73 -18.62 13.01
CA ALA A 249 8.57 -17.23 12.59
C ALA A 249 7.10 -16.80 12.52
N MET A 250 6.23 -17.65 11.95
CA MET A 250 4.79 -17.40 11.87
C MET A 250 4.16 -17.29 13.26
N SER A 251 4.50 -18.18 14.19
CA SER A 251 4.03 -18.12 15.58
C SER A 251 4.49 -16.85 16.28
N MET A 252 5.76 -16.50 16.18
CA MET A 252 6.33 -15.32 16.82
C MET A 252 5.77 -14.00 16.24
N VAL A 253 5.61 -13.92 14.91
CA VAL A 253 5.01 -12.73 14.27
C VAL A 253 3.54 -12.59 14.67
N LYS A 254 2.81 -13.68 14.72
CA LYS A 254 1.40 -13.67 15.08
C LYS A 254 1.15 -13.31 16.54
N SER A 255 2.00 -13.78 17.46
CA SER A 255 1.96 -13.43 18.88
C SER A 255 2.46 -12.00 19.17
N GLY A 256 3.09 -11.33 18.19
CA GLY A 256 3.69 -10.02 18.36
C GLY A 256 5.09 -10.06 19.01
N SER A 257 5.65 -11.25 19.29
CA SER A 257 7.02 -11.39 19.83
C SER A 257 8.10 -11.20 18.77
N ALA A 258 7.73 -11.17 17.48
CA ALA A 258 8.65 -10.84 16.41
C ALA A 258 8.02 -9.96 15.31
N LEU A 259 8.89 -9.26 14.57
CA LEU A 259 8.65 -8.73 13.25
C LEU A 259 9.44 -9.55 12.22
N CYS A 260 9.03 -9.52 10.96
CA CYS A 260 9.74 -10.23 9.89
C CYS A 260 9.68 -9.43 8.59
N VAL A 261 10.82 -9.25 7.94
CA VAL A 261 10.90 -8.77 6.56
C VAL A 261 11.24 -9.93 5.64
N PRO A 262 10.80 -9.95 4.37
CA PRO A 262 11.14 -11.05 3.48
C PRO A 262 12.55 -10.92 2.93
N GLY A 263 13.25 -12.03 2.83
CA GLY A 263 14.47 -12.14 2.05
C GLY A 263 14.20 -12.55 0.60
N ASN A 264 15.25 -12.58 -0.21
CA ASN A 264 15.13 -13.00 -1.61
C ASN A 264 14.73 -14.48 -1.78
N HIS A 265 15.13 -15.36 -0.85
CA HIS A 265 14.72 -16.76 -0.81
C HIS A 265 13.23 -16.90 -0.49
N ASP A 266 12.75 -16.17 0.51
CA ASP A 266 11.32 -16.11 0.88
C ASP A 266 10.44 -15.64 -0.26
N LEU A 267 10.84 -14.55 -0.95
CA LEU A 267 10.12 -14.03 -2.12
C LEU A 267 10.12 -15.01 -3.29
N LYS A 268 11.18 -15.80 -3.44
CA LYS A 268 11.29 -16.82 -4.47
C LYS A 268 10.34 -17.99 -4.19
N LEU A 269 10.29 -18.45 -2.92
CA LEU A 269 9.32 -19.43 -2.46
C LEU A 269 7.88 -18.93 -2.63
N GLN A 270 7.59 -17.67 -2.24
CA GLN A 270 6.28 -17.05 -2.43
C GLN A 270 5.83 -17.09 -3.90
N LYS A 271 6.72 -16.72 -4.83
CA LYS A 271 6.43 -16.78 -6.28
C LYS A 271 6.11 -18.20 -6.72
N LYS A 272 6.89 -19.20 -6.25
CA LYS A 272 6.69 -20.61 -6.58
C LYS A 272 5.35 -21.13 -6.07
N LEU A 273 5.00 -20.86 -4.81
CA LEU A 273 3.73 -21.26 -4.20
C LEU A 273 2.51 -20.60 -4.89
N ASN A 274 2.70 -19.43 -5.53
CA ASN A 274 1.68 -18.76 -6.35
C ASN A 274 1.65 -19.24 -7.80
N GLY A 275 2.28 -20.36 -8.14
CA GLY A 275 2.25 -20.96 -9.47
C GLY A 275 3.10 -20.25 -10.53
N LYS A 276 3.97 -19.31 -10.14
CA LYS A 276 4.87 -18.67 -11.09
C LYS A 276 6.03 -19.60 -11.45
N LYS A 277 6.50 -19.51 -12.68
CA LYS A 277 7.71 -20.21 -13.12
C LYS A 277 8.93 -19.61 -12.39
N VAL A 278 9.61 -20.41 -11.58
CA VAL A 278 10.81 -20.04 -10.82
C VAL A 278 11.83 -21.15 -10.96
N GLN A 279 13.11 -20.81 -11.12
CA GLN A 279 14.20 -21.80 -11.14
C GLN A 279 14.35 -22.41 -9.75
N LEU A 280 14.38 -23.74 -9.69
CA LEU A 280 14.57 -24.50 -8.45
C LEU A 280 16.08 -24.67 -8.16
N ASN A 281 16.72 -23.58 -7.75
CA ASN A 281 18.14 -23.54 -7.40
C ASN A 281 18.32 -22.91 -6.00
N HIS A 282 19.54 -23.00 -5.48
CA HIS A 282 19.94 -22.43 -4.18
C HIS A 282 19.12 -22.93 -2.97
N GLY A 283 18.66 -24.21 -2.98
CA GLY A 283 17.95 -24.84 -1.87
C GLY A 283 16.42 -24.79 -1.99
N LEU A 284 15.85 -24.15 -3.02
CA LEU A 284 14.41 -24.09 -3.18
C LEU A 284 13.77 -25.45 -3.48
N ALA A 285 14.47 -26.34 -4.21
CA ALA A 285 13.95 -27.68 -4.49
C ALA A 285 13.75 -28.47 -3.19
N GLU A 286 14.75 -28.45 -2.33
CA GLU A 286 14.75 -29.11 -1.02
C GLU A 286 13.67 -28.50 -0.11
N THR A 287 13.51 -27.18 -0.10
CA THR A 287 12.42 -26.52 0.64
C THR A 287 11.05 -26.98 0.17
N MET A 288 10.84 -27.09 -1.15
CA MET A 288 9.57 -27.59 -1.70
C MET A 288 9.30 -29.05 -1.31
N GLU A 289 10.33 -29.92 -1.29
CA GLU A 289 10.21 -31.30 -0.82
C GLU A 289 9.89 -31.37 0.68
N GLN A 290 10.54 -30.53 1.49
CA GLN A 290 10.26 -30.43 2.92
C GLN A 290 8.82 -29.98 3.18
N LEU A 291 8.33 -28.97 2.46
CA LEU A 291 6.95 -28.45 2.58
C LEU A 291 5.92 -29.50 2.10
N ALA A 292 6.21 -30.28 1.07
CA ALA A 292 5.31 -31.29 0.53
C ALA A 292 4.97 -32.41 1.55
N ARG A 293 5.78 -32.57 2.60
CA ARG A 293 5.52 -33.49 3.72
C ARG A 293 4.53 -32.92 4.74
N GLY A 294 4.23 -31.62 4.66
CA GLY A 294 3.27 -30.93 5.52
C GLY A 294 1.83 -31.05 5.01
N SER A 295 0.88 -30.50 5.80
CA SER A 295 -0.52 -30.42 5.40
C SER A 295 -0.75 -29.32 4.32
N ALA A 296 -1.80 -29.48 3.52
CA ALA A 296 -2.21 -28.46 2.56
C ALA A 296 -2.58 -27.13 3.24
N GLU A 297 -3.12 -27.20 4.45
CA GLU A 297 -3.44 -26.04 5.29
C GLU A 297 -2.15 -25.27 5.65
N PHE A 298 -1.13 -25.96 6.13
CA PHE A 298 0.17 -25.34 6.44
C PHE A 298 0.79 -24.65 5.22
N ILE A 299 0.72 -25.26 4.04
CA ILE A 299 1.21 -24.64 2.80
C ILE A 299 0.42 -23.35 2.49
N THR A 300 -0.88 -23.36 2.74
CA THR A 300 -1.73 -22.16 2.57
C THR A 300 -1.33 -21.04 3.53
N ASP A 301 -1.11 -21.40 4.81
CA ASP A 301 -0.67 -20.46 5.83
C ASP A 301 0.70 -19.85 5.50
N VAL A 302 1.65 -20.65 5.06
CA VAL A 302 2.98 -20.20 4.60
C VAL A 302 2.83 -19.21 3.43
N LYS A 303 1.95 -19.52 2.48
CA LYS A 303 1.69 -18.65 1.35
C LYS A 303 1.11 -17.29 1.79
N GLU A 304 0.14 -17.30 2.71
CA GLU A 304 -0.46 -16.09 3.26
C GLU A 304 0.54 -15.28 4.09
N PHE A 305 1.33 -15.95 4.93
CA PHE A 305 2.38 -15.33 5.71
C PHE A 305 3.39 -14.60 4.84
N LEU A 306 3.99 -15.31 3.87
CA LEU A 306 4.98 -14.72 2.96
C LEU A 306 4.39 -13.57 2.12
N TYR A 307 3.10 -13.66 1.75
CA TYR A 307 2.41 -12.59 1.03
C TYR A 307 2.19 -11.35 1.90
N GLY A 308 2.00 -11.54 3.21
CA GLY A 308 1.79 -10.47 4.19
C GLY A 308 3.06 -9.77 4.65
N LEU A 309 4.26 -10.32 4.38
CA LEU A 309 5.52 -9.71 4.79
C LEU A 309 5.75 -8.35 4.11
N ILE A 310 6.34 -7.44 4.86
CA ILE A 310 6.60 -6.05 4.47
C ILE A 310 8.09 -5.88 4.22
N SER A 311 8.46 -5.21 3.13
CA SER A 311 9.84 -5.10 2.65
C SER A 311 10.81 -4.46 3.65
N HIS A 312 10.32 -3.63 4.57
CA HIS A 312 11.12 -2.96 5.59
C HIS A 312 10.24 -2.40 6.70
N TYR A 313 10.81 -2.15 7.86
CA TYR A 313 10.20 -1.43 8.97
C TYR A 313 10.99 -0.18 9.32
N ILE A 314 10.28 0.87 9.74
CA ILE A 314 10.82 2.05 10.37
C ILE A 314 10.39 2.05 11.83
N LEU A 315 11.35 2.06 12.73
CA LEU A 315 11.23 1.84 14.17
C LEU A 315 11.91 2.98 14.95
N ASP A 316 11.77 3.00 16.27
CA ASP A 316 12.45 3.89 17.21
C ASP A 316 12.45 5.36 16.76
N ASP A 317 11.26 5.97 16.69
CA ASP A 317 11.07 7.35 16.23
C ASP A 317 11.67 7.65 14.84
N GLY A 318 11.90 6.60 14.04
CA GLY A 318 12.53 6.72 12.72
C GLY A 318 14.05 6.58 12.72
N LYS A 319 14.66 6.28 13.86
CA LYS A 319 16.12 6.11 14.00
C LYS A 319 16.61 4.75 13.52
N LEU A 320 15.72 3.75 13.45
CA LEU A 320 16.05 2.40 13.00
C LEU A 320 15.23 2.03 11.77
N ALA A 321 15.91 1.72 10.68
CA ALA A 321 15.32 1.11 9.49
C ALA A 321 15.83 -0.31 9.32
N VAL A 322 14.93 -1.31 9.23
CA VAL A 322 15.29 -2.71 9.04
C VAL A 322 14.75 -3.22 7.72
N ALA A 323 15.64 -3.75 6.89
CA ALA A 323 15.34 -4.40 5.61
C ALA A 323 16.34 -5.55 5.40
N HIS A 324 15.97 -6.57 4.60
CA HIS A 324 16.85 -7.73 4.32
C HIS A 324 18.16 -7.34 3.63
N ALA A 325 18.05 -6.52 2.59
CA ALA A 325 19.21 -5.94 1.92
C ALA A 325 19.24 -4.42 2.18
N GLY A 326 20.08 -3.67 1.51
CA GLY A 326 20.10 -2.22 1.65
C GLY A 326 18.76 -1.57 1.23
N ILE A 327 18.41 -0.48 1.90
CA ILE A 327 17.29 0.39 1.51
C ILE A 327 17.81 1.79 1.26
N LYS A 328 17.42 2.38 0.13
CA LYS A 328 17.75 3.79 -0.15
C LYS A 328 17.04 4.69 0.84
N GLU A 329 17.69 5.76 1.28
CA GLU A 329 17.12 6.73 2.22
C GLU A 329 15.77 7.27 1.74
N GLU A 330 15.66 7.58 0.46
CA GLU A 330 14.42 8.06 -0.18
C GLU A 330 13.26 7.05 -0.18
N MET A 331 13.55 5.76 0.07
CA MET A 331 12.55 4.67 0.12
C MET A 331 12.12 4.34 1.55
N GLN A 332 12.81 4.84 2.56
CA GLN A 332 12.48 4.59 3.96
C GLN A 332 11.08 5.09 4.29
N GLY A 333 10.26 4.23 4.90
CA GLY A 333 8.88 4.55 5.26
C GLY A 333 7.92 4.69 4.08
N ARG A 334 8.32 4.30 2.85
CA ARG A 334 7.45 4.30 1.68
C ARG A 334 6.80 2.95 1.46
N GLY A 335 5.63 2.96 0.80
CA GLY A 335 5.00 1.72 0.37
C GLY A 335 5.85 1.02 -0.69
N SER A 336 6.17 -0.27 -0.50
CA SER A 336 6.67 -1.09 -1.60
C SER A 336 5.54 -1.26 -2.62
N GLY A 337 5.80 -0.85 -3.84
CA GLY A 337 4.87 -1.05 -4.96
C GLY A 337 4.89 -2.48 -5.45
#